data_8043a1a902c3dea0d051fd6bf8c3daed
#
_entry.id   8043a1a902c3dea0d051fd6bf8c3daed
#
_cell.length_a   1.000
_cell.length_b   1.000
_cell.length_c   1.000
_cell.angle_alpha   90.00
_cell.angle_beta   90.00
_cell.angle_gamma   90.00
#
_symmetry.space_group_name_H-M   'P 1'
#
loop_
_entity.id
_entity.type
_entity.pdbx_description
1 polymer ?
#
loop_
_entity_poly.entity_id
_entity_poly.type
_entity_poly.pdbx_seq_one_letter_code
_entity_poly.pdbx_strand_id
1 'polypeptide(L)'
;MEMTFADFILQHASDDPFRLLLSRDKYPDIDIDLAVTTLEVRRKLRTKVPEWYAVPSLLFPSRLSGEQCSSSETARYKASLIKRMVSGGSVAPQPSLRDPSQRFEGALPPIIPRGSRPISPVDSASAGRSDERRDPSSLRIADLTGGMGVDSWAFAEVVEEVLYNEMQEGLAQATERNFKELGVENVRFRNCRVEPGRVAEVLDGFRPDVIFLDPARRAEDGRKVFLIEDCQPDVLTLLPELFQASRFVLLKLSPMADITMACKRLSHVREVHVVAAGGECKELLFLLDRDWDGPHATYVVEGGSVMAVPAQTGNEGDAPVIPGEATPVIPGEAKESFSCLFEPGKALLKAGAFGLPCGRYGLTKLGTHTHLYVGEVVPEELRPFGKSFEILEILPLNNRTLKEAGKRYPQAEVTARNIPMTSDLLRKKLGCASGGDVHLFGVRVDAAADPGNYLIITKRQTYGND
;
A
#
# COMPACT_ATOMS: atom_id res chain seq x y z
N MET A 1 39.43 -20.80 7.10
CA MET A 1 38.68 -19.57 7.34
C MET A 1 37.36 -20.00 7.95
N GLU A 2 37.02 -19.52 9.12
CA GLU A 2 35.71 -19.81 9.73
C GLU A 2 34.61 -19.22 8.82
N MET A 3 33.57 -20.00 8.58
CA MET A 3 32.41 -19.58 7.78
C MET A 3 31.62 -18.50 8.55
N THR A 4 31.51 -17.30 8.00
CA THR A 4 30.69 -16.28 8.62
C THR A 4 29.19 -16.55 8.38
N PHE A 5 28.31 -15.94 9.19
CA PHE A 5 26.86 -16.02 8.94
C PHE A 5 26.47 -15.54 7.55
N ALA A 6 27.07 -14.44 7.08
CA ALA A 6 26.83 -13.91 5.73
C ALA A 6 27.26 -14.88 4.63
N ASP A 7 28.43 -15.53 4.78
CA ASP A 7 28.90 -16.55 3.82
C ASP A 7 27.93 -17.74 3.77
N PHE A 8 27.46 -18.18 4.95
CA PHE A 8 26.46 -19.24 5.05
C PHE A 8 25.17 -18.88 4.31
N ILE A 9 24.64 -17.68 4.54
CA ILE A 9 23.41 -17.18 3.88
C ILE A 9 23.57 -17.13 2.36
N LEU A 10 24.72 -16.66 1.85
CA LEU A 10 24.98 -16.60 0.42
C LEU A 10 25.11 -18.01 -0.20
N GLN A 11 25.85 -18.90 0.47
CA GLN A 11 26.08 -20.26 -0.01
C GLN A 11 24.79 -21.08 -0.09
N HIS A 12 23.89 -20.90 0.89
CA HIS A 12 22.66 -21.68 1.04
C HIS A 12 21.39 -20.97 0.58
N ALA A 13 21.49 -19.88 -0.19
CA ALA A 13 20.36 -19.05 -0.60
C ALA A 13 19.25 -19.82 -1.34
N SER A 14 19.60 -20.87 -2.10
CA SER A 14 18.67 -21.70 -2.88
C SER A 14 18.34 -23.04 -2.23
N ASP A 15 18.98 -23.38 -1.10
CA ASP A 15 18.82 -24.68 -0.47
C ASP A 15 17.44 -24.84 0.21
N ASP A 16 17.02 -26.09 0.36
CA ASP A 16 15.82 -26.44 1.10
C ASP A 16 16.03 -26.21 2.61
N PRO A 17 15.20 -25.34 3.25
CA PRO A 17 15.30 -25.05 4.68
C PRO A 17 15.25 -26.29 5.58
N PHE A 18 14.44 -27.30 5.24
CA PHE A 18 14.35 -28.55 6.01
C PHE A 18 15.65 -29.37 5.98
N ARG A 19 16.32 -29.38 4.83
CA ARG A 19 17.63 -30.09 4.71
C ARG A 19 18.70 -29.39 5.53
N LEU A 20 18.68 -28.07 5.62
CA LEU A 20 19.61 -27.30 6.46
C LEU A 20 19.38 -27.59 7.95
N LEU A 21 18.14 -27.63 8.42
CA LEU A 21 17.82 -28.02 9.80
C LEU A 21 18.32 -29.41 10.17
N LEU A 22 18.20 -30.37 9.25
CA LEU A 22 18.71 -31.75 9.45
C LEU A 22 20.24 -31.83 9.38
N SER A 23 20.92 -30.82 8.88
CA SER A 23 22.36 -30.76 8.74
C SER A 23 23.04 -29.91 9.83
N ARG A 24 22.34 -29.56 10.90
CA ARG A 24 22.82 -28.69 12.00
C ARG A 24 24.22 -29.06 12.50
N ASP A 25 24.48 -30.34 12.72
CA ASP A 25 25.77 -30.82 13.26
C ASP A 25 26.98 -30.53 12.36
N LYS A 26 26.75 -30.18 11.10
CA LYS A 26 27.82 -29.80 10.16
C LYS A 26 28.30 -28.37 10.32
N TYR A 27 27.52 -27.55 11.05
CA TYR A 27 27.74 -26.11 11.16
C TYR A 27 27.63 -25.65 12.63
N PRO A 28 28.58 -26.12 13.51
CA PRO A 28 28.50 -25.91 14.96
C PRO A 28 28.57 -24.43 15.35
N ASP A 29 29.19 -23.58 14.52
CA ASP A 29 29.38 -22.15 14.79
C ASP A 29 28.26 -21.26 14.19
N ILE A 30 27.26 -21.86 13.53
CA ILE A 30 26.14 -21.15 12.90
C ILE A 30 24.84 -21.48 13.64
N ASP A 31 24.11 -20.46 14.08
CA ASP A 31 22.72 -20.61 14.51
C ASP A 31 21.84 -20.98 13.31
N ILE A 32 21.62 -22.29 13.12
CA ILE A 32 20.88 -22.82 11.97
C ILE A 32 19.41 -22.42 12.00
N ASP A 33 18.79 -22.29 13.17
CA ASP A 33 17.38 -21.88 13.27
C ASP A 33 17.22 -20.43 12.81
N LEU A 34 18.10 -19.54 13.25
CA LEU A 34 18.15 -18.15 12.79
C LEU A 34 18.51 -18.08 11.29
N ALA A 35 19.46 -18.86 10.83
CA ALA A 35 19.90 -18.86 9.44
C ALA A 35 18.77 -19.31 8.49
N VAL A 36 18.07 -20.39 8.83
CA VAL A 36 16.92 -20.89 8.07
C VAL A 36 15.79 -19.86 8.03
N THR A 37 15.44 -19.27 9.19
CA THR A 37 14.43 -18.22 9.26
C THR A 37 14.84 -17.01 8.41
N THR A 38 16.10 -16.60 8.50
CA THR A 38 16.68 -15.52 7.69
C THR A 38 16.58 -15.81 6.19
N LEU A 39 16.94 -17.03 5.75
CA LEU A 39 16.83 -17.42 4.34
C LEU A 39 15.40 -17.36 3.80
N GLU A 40 14.42 -17.81 4.58
CA GLU A 40 13.01 -17.77 4.18
C GLU A 40 12.50 -16.33 4.07
N VAL A 41 12.84 -15.47 5.03
CA VAL A 41 12.49 -14.04 4.99
C VAL A 41 13.17 -13.37 3.79
N ARG A 42 14.45 -13.60 3.56
CA ARG A 42 15.21 -13.02 2.43
C ARG A 42 14.57 -13.33 1.08
N ARG A 43 14.05 -14.55 0.88
CA ARG A 43 13.34 -14.89 -0.38
C ARG A 43 12.17 -13.95 -0.67
N LYS A 44 11.45 -13.51 0.38
CA LYS A 44 10.37 -12.53 0.26
C LYS A 44 10.89 -11.11 0.08
N LEU A 45 11.99 -10.76 0.75
CA LEU A 45 12.61 -9.44 0.64
C LEU A 45 13.18 -9.16 -0.74
N ARG A 46 13.50 -10.18 -1.53
CA ARG A 46 14.03 -10.01 -2.89
C ARG A 46 13.20 -9.04 -3.75
N THR A 47 11.88 -9.09 -3.61
CA THR A 47 10.95 -8.20 -4.34
C THR A 47 10.35 -7.12 -3.46
N LYS A 48 10.27 -7.38 -2.14
CA LYS A 48 9.57 -6.50 -1.20
C LYS A 48 10.46 -5.38 -0.67
N VAL A 49 11.74 -5.70 -0.34
CA VAL A 49 12.77 -4.77 0.15
C VAL A 49 14.13 -5.17 -0.47
N PRO A 50 14.33 -4.91 -1.77
CA PRO A 50 15.54 -5.35 -2.49
C PRO A 50 16.83 -4.77 -1.91
N GLU A 51 16.77 -3.57 -1.30
CA GLU A 51 17.91 -2.93 -0.64
C GLU A 51 18.42 -3.79 0.52
N TRP A 52 17.53 -4.37 1.31
CA TRP A 52 17.88 -5.24 2.42
C TRP A 52 18.31 -6.64 1.93
N TYR A 53 17.69 -7.12 0.86
CA TYR A 53 18.12 -8.37 0.22
C TYR A 53 19.57 -8.31 -0.26
N ALA A 54 20.05 -7.14 -0.69
CA ALA A 54 21.43 -6.95 -1.14
C ALA A 54 22.48 -7.10 -0.03
N VAL A 55 22.06 -7.06 1.27
CA VAL A 55 22.98 -7.15 2.42
C VAL A 55 22.81 -8.51 3.11
N PRO A 56 23.74 -9.47 2.92
CA PRO A 56 23.59 -10.83 3.41
C PRO A 56 23.82 -10.98 4.93
N SER A 57 24.43 -10.00 5.59
CA SER A 57 24.69 -9.99 7.04
C SER A 57 23.47 -9.68 7.90
N LEU A 58 22.36 -9.24 7.29
CA LEU A 58 21.14 -8.91 8.03
C LEU A 58 20.48 -10.16 8.64
N LEU A 59 19.97 -10.00 9.85
CA LEU A 59 19.35 -11.06 10.65
C LEU A 59 17.83 -10.88 10.67
N PHE A 60 17.09 -11.96 10.46
CA PHE A 60 15.64 -11.96 10.50
C PHE A 60 15.11 -13.11 11.37
N PRO A 61 14.87 -12.86 12.67
CA PRO A 61 14.50 -13.92 13.63
C PRO A 61 13.04 -14.34 13.54
N SER A 62 12.19 -13.63 12.78
CA SER A 62 10.75 -13.86 12.72
C SER A 62 10.23 -13.97 11.29
N ARG A 63 9.72 -15.14 10.91
CA ARG A 63 9.04 -15.37 9.62
C ARG A 63 7.80 -14.47 9.47
N LEU A 64 6.99 -14.39 10.55
CA LEU A 64 5.77 -13.60 10.58
C LEU A 64 6.07 -12.12 10.32
N SER A 65 7.09 -11.57 10.99
CA SER A 65 7.48 -10.17 10.79
C SER A 65 7.95 -9.93 9.35
N GLY A 66 8.65 -10.89 8.72
CA GLY A 66 9.02 -10.81 7.30
C GLY A 66 7.83 -10.86 6.34
N GLU A 67 6.77 -11.57 6.71
CA GLU A 67 5.52 -11.60 5.92
C GLU A 67 4.75 -10.28 6.02
N GLN A 68 4.69 -9.70 7.21
CA GLN A 68 3.87 -8.54 7.53
C GLN A 68 4.56 -7.21 7.28
N CYS A 69 5.90 -7.16 7.18
CA CYS A 69 6.61 -5.90 6.98
C CYS A 69 6.15 -5.16 5.72
N SER A 70 6.33 -3.86 5.70
CA SER A 70 6.10 -3.02 4.55
C SER A 70 7.04 -3.37 3.38
N SER A 71 6.67 -3.03 2.15
CA SER A 71 7.60 -2.97 1.03
C SER A 71 8.38 -1.64 1.05
N SER A 72 9.53 -1.59 0.36
CA SER A 72 10.25 -0.32 0.17
C SER A 72 9.36 0.78 -0.41
N GLU A 73 8.50 0.42 -1.36
CA GLU A 73 7.57 1.35 -2.00
C GLU A 73 6.58 1.94 -0.97
N THR A 74 5.91 1.11 -0.18
CA THR A 74 4.92 1.58 0.79
C THR A 74 5.56 2.28 1.99
N ALA A 75 6.76 1.87 2.41
CA ALA A 75 7.51 2.54 3.47
C ALA A 75 7.96 3.94 3.06
N ARG A 76 8.52 4.10 1.85
CA ARG A 76 8.89 5.41 1.32
C ARG A 76 7.69 6.31 1.05
N TYR A 77 6.55 5.74 0.68
CA TYR A 77 5.31 6.52 0.61
C TYR A 77 4.95 7.13 1.95
N LYS A 78 4.97 6.35 3.06
CA LYS A 78 4.74 6.85 4.43
C LYS A 78 5.74 7.94 4.80
N ALA A 79 7.02 7.73 4.50
CA ALA A 79 8.07 8.73 4.73
C ALA A 79 7.80 10.04 3.97
N SER A 80 7.40 9.97 2.71
CA SER A 80 7.03 11.14 1.91
C SER A 80 5.79 11.85 2.45
N LEU A 81 4.81 11.09 2.96
CA LEU A 81 3.60 11.63 3.58
C LEU A 81 3.96 12.44 4.82
N ILE A 82 4.78 11.89 5.72
CA ILE A 82 5.25 12.57 6.94
C ILE A 82 5.95 13.88 6.62
N LYS A 83 6.86 13.89 5.64
CA LYS A 83 7.57 15.09 5.21
C LYS A 83 6.61 16.19 4.73
N ARG A 84 5.56 15.83 3.97
CA ARG A 84 4.53 16.78 3.51
C ARG A 84 3.70 17.37 4.63
N MET A 85 3.32 16.55 5.63
CA MET A 85 2.47 16.97 6.75
C MET A 85 3.04 18.17 7.49
N VAL A 86 4.32 18.15 7.75
CA VAL A 86 4.97 19.18 8.58
C VAL A 86 5.39 20.40 7.74
N SER A 87 5.62 20.22 6.43
CA SER A 87 5.93 21.33 5.53
C SER A 87 4.73 22.26 5.26
N GLY A 88 3.55 21.98 5.80
CA GLY A 88 2.32 22.77 5.57
C GLY A 88 1.86 22.76 4.11
N GLY A 89 2.34 21.80 3.31
CA GLY A 89 1.97 21.63 1.91
C GLY A 89 0.55 21.10 1.79
N SER A 90 -0.33 21.85 1.12
CA SER A 90 -1.61 21.34 0.62
C SER A 90 -1.33 20.13 -0.28
N VAL A 91 -2.15 19.09 -0.17
CA VAL A 91 -2.09 17.91 -1.04
C VAL A 91 -2.62 18.28 -2.43
N ALA A 92 -1.84 19.07 -3.18
CA ALA A 92 -1.98 19.11 -4.62
C ALA A 92 -1.19 17.94 -5.20
N PRO A 93 -1.73 17.14 -6.11
CA PRO A 93 -1.00 16.06 -6.74
C PRO A 93 0.23 16.64 -7.45
N GLN A 94 1.43 16.33 -6.97
CA GLN A 94 2.63 16.55 -7.77
C GLN A 94 2.70 15.43 -8.81
N PRO A 95 3.00 15.73 -10.07
CA PRO A 95 3.19 14.71 -11.09
C PRO A 95 4.39 13.83 -10.72
N SER A 96 4.16 12.54 -10.75
CA SER A 96 5.10 11.40 -10.73
C SER A 96 6.47 11.62 -10.06
N LEU A 97 6.69 10.92 -8.95
CA LEU A 97 8.04 10.63 -8.40
C LEU A 97 8.82 9.62 -9.27
N ARG A 98 8.66 9.62 -10.58
CA ARG A 98 9.43 8.76 -11.47
C ARG A 98 10.30 9.59 -12.37
N ASP A 99 11.59 9.55 -12.10
CA ASP A 99 12.62 9.68 -13.12
C ASP A 99 12.89 8.26 -13.67
N PRO A 100 12.47 7.94 -14.90
CA PRO A 100 12.65 6.60 -15.48
C PRO A 100 14.10 6.28 -15.82
N SER A 101 15.03 7.24 -15.72
CA SER A 101 16.44 7.08 -16.11
C SER A 101 17.31 6.47 -15.02
N GLN A 102 16.82 6.29 -13.79
CA GLN A 102 17.57 5.64 -12.72
C GLN A 102 17.21 4.13 -12.64
N ARG A 103 17.52 3.38 -13.68
CA ARG A 103 17.84 1.97 -13.52
C ARG A 103 19.17 1.92 -12.76
N PHE A 104 19.12 1.37 -11.55
CA PHE A 104 20.31 1.06 -10.77
C PHE A 104 21.17 0.02 -11.52
N GLU A 105 22.09 0.46 -12.35
CA GLU A 105 23.30 -0.26 -12.68
C GLU A 105 24.36 0.15 -11.67
N GLY A 106 24.69 -0.78 -10.79
CA GLY A 106 25.95 -0.85 -10.09
C GLY A 106 26.19 0.17 -8.97
N ALA A 107 26.48 -0.34 -7.78
CA ALA A 107 27.10 0.30 -6.63
C ALA A 107 26.26 1.35 -5.91
N LEU A 108 25.97 1.09 -4.63
CA LEU A 108 25.51 2.06 -3.66
C LEU A 108 26.34 3.35 -3.78
N PRO A 109 25.72 4.54 -3.89
CA PRO A 109 26.48 5.77 -3.79
C PRO A 109 27.14 5.80 -2.40
N PRO A 110 28.40 6.27 -2.29
CA PRO A 110 29.07 6.38 -1.01
C PRO A 110 28.27 7.30 -0.10
N ILE A 111 27.95 6.81 1.09
CA ILE A 111 27.38 7.61 2.17
C ILE A 111 28.41 8.67 2.52
N ILE A 112 28.14 9.92 2.16
CA ILE A 112 28.96 11.06 2.58
C ILE A 112 28.61 11.34 4.04
N PRO A 113 29.53 11.16 5.00
CA PRO A 113 29.30 11.52 6.38
C PRO A 113 29.05 13.02 6.46
N ARG A 114 27.90 13.45 6.91
CA ARG A 114 27.67 14.86 7.29
C ARG A 114 28.54 15.14 8.51
N GLY A 115 29.55 15.99 8.31
CA GLY A 115 30.44 16.43 9.37
C GLY A 115 29.68 16.96 10.57
N SER A 116 30.10 16.51 11.74
CA SER A 116 29.63 16.95 13.06
C SER A 116 29.72 18.48 13.20
N ARG A 117 28.57 19.14 13.33
CA ARG A 117 28.50 20.52 13.80
C ARG A 117 28.54 20.54 15.33
N PRO A 118 29.30 21.48 15.94
CA PRO A 118 29.34 21.58 17.40
C PRO A 118 28.01 22.07 17.98
N ILE A 119 27.59 21.44 19.06
CA ILE A 119 26.38 21.76 19.82
C ILE A 119 26.63 23.07 20.57
N SER A 120 25.85 24.11 20.29
CA SER A 120 25.79 25.33 21.11
C SER A 120 24.77 25.13 22.24
N PRO A 121 25.01 25.73 23.45
CA PRO A 121 24.15 25.52 24.60
C PRO A 121 22.79 26.18 24.42
N VAL A 122 21.75 25.47 24.85
CA VAL A 122 20.33 25.88 24.79
C VAL A 122 20.04 26.86 25.91
N ASP A 123 19.69 28.07 25.56
CA ASP A 123 19.07 29.04 26.46
C ASP A 123 17.60 28.68 26.71
N SER A 124 17.28 28.53 27.98
CA SER A 124 15.92 28.32 28.48
C SER A 124 15.18 29.66 28.51
N ALA A 125 14.18 29.89 27.65
CA ALA A 125 13.09 30.84 27.93
C ALA A 125 11.89 30.70 26.96
N SER A 126 10.73 30.66 27.61
CA SER A 126 9.40 31.17 27.22
C SER A 126 8.58 30.48 26.13
N ALA A 127 7.44 29.98 26.62
CA ALA A 127 6.27 29.58 25.87
C ALA A 127 5.65 30.75 25.07
N GLY A 128 5.54 30.57 23.77
CA GLY A 128 4.78 31.40 22.87
C GLY A 128 4.70 30.65 21.54
N ARG A 129 3.62 29.90 21.33
CA ARG A 129 3.41 29.16 20.09
C ARG A 129 3.00 30.12 18.96
N SER A 130 3.96 30.57 18.17
CA SER A 130 3.73 31.01 16.81
C SER A 130 3.77 29.78 15.90
N ASP A 131 2.90 29.74 14.91
CA ASP A 131 2.80 28.68 13.87
C ASP A 131 3.98 28.83 12.89
N GLU A 132 5.20 28.67 13.41
CA GLU A 132 6.45 28.72 12.64
C GLU A 132 6.61 27.41 11.90
N ARG A 133 6.59 27.48 10.57
CA ARG A 133 6.97 26.37 9.69
C ARG A 133 8.36 25.89 10.06
N ARG A 134 8.43 24.73 10.73
CA ARG A 134 9.71 24.10 11.05
C ARG A 134 10.38 23.61 9.77
N ASP A 135 11.70 23.69 9.75
CA ASP A 135 12.52 23.10 8.70
C ASP A 135 12.20 21.58 8.64
N PRO A 136 11.81 21.04 7.46
CA PRO A 136 11.58 19.61 7.30
C PRO A 136 12.76 18.73 7.71
N SER A 137 13.98 19.28 7.72
CA SER A 137 15.19 18.58 8.17
C SER A 137 15.29 18.40 9.69
N SER A 138 14.42 19.06 10.48
CA SER A 138 14.39 18.97 11.94
C SER A 138 13.29 18.08 12.50
N LEU A 139 12.64 17.29 11.64
CA LEU A 139 11.53 16.41 12.02
C LEU A 139 11.98 15.22 12.84
N ARG A 140 11.17 14.87 13.85
CA ARG A 140 11.39 13.72 14.72
C ARG A 140 10.14 12.84 14.72
N ILE A 141 10.32 11.54 14.53
CA ILE A 141 9.23 10.57 14.49
C ILE A 141 9.44 9.48 15.55
N ALA A 142 8.36 9.05 16.20
CA ALA A 142 8.37 7.85 17.02
C ALA A 142 7.57 6.74 16.34
N ASP A 143 8.23 5.67 15.94
CA ASP A 143 7.60 4.42 15.53
C ASP A 143 7.44 3.53 16.75
N LEU A 144 6.22 3.43 17.26
CA LEU A 144 5.94 2.70 18.51
C LEU A 144 5.70 1.19 18.28
N THR A 145 5.68 0.73 17.04
CA THR A 145 5.42 -0.66 16.63
C THR A 145 6.39 -1.12 15.54
N GLY A 146 7.68 -0.91 15.78
CA GLY A 146 8.73 -0.95 14.77
C GLY A 146 8.89 -2.25 13.98
N GLY A 147 8.57 -3.41 14.57
CA GLY A 147 8.67 -4.69 13.89
C GLY A 147 10.06 -4.95 13.32
N MET A 148 10.16 -5.34 12.04
CA MET A 148 11.45 -5.49 11.36
C MET A 148 12.17 -4.17 11.07
N GLY A 149 11.52 -3.02 11.26
CA GLY A 149 12.13 -1.72 11.08
C GLY A 149 12.08 -1.16 9.65
N VAL A 150 11.37 -1.77 8.71
CA VAL A 150 11.34 -1.28 7.30
C VAL A 150 10.74 0.12 7.21
N ASP A 151 9.68 0.41 7.97
CA ASP A 151 9.08 1.75 8.01
C ASP A 151 10.03 2.75 8.71
N SER A 152 10.58 2.40 9.87
CA SER A 152 11.57 3.21 10.58
C SER A 152 12.83 3.50 9.75
N TRP A 153 13.29 2.52 8.96
CA TRP A 153 14.39 2.72 8.00
C TRP A 153 14.06 3.79 6.96
N ALA A 154 12.87 3.71 6.35
CA ALA A 154 12.43 4.69 5.37
C ALA A 154 12.21 6.08 6.01
N PHE A 155 11.74 6.15 7.26
CA PHE A 155 11.63 7.40 8.00
C PHE A 155 13.00 8.02 8.26
N ALA A 156 14.00 7.22 8.63
CA ALA A 156 15.35 7.70 8.89
C ALA A 156 16.01 8.38 7.67
N GLU A 157 15.58 8.03 6.44
CA GLU A 157 16.04 8.69 5.21
C GLU A 157 15.58 10.17 5.12
N VAL A 158 14.51 10.57 5.80
CA VAL A 158 13.82 11.86 5.57
C VAL A 158 13.64 12.73 6.82
N VAL A 159 13.95 12.23 8.02
CA VAL A 159 13.79 12.95 9.30
C VAL A 159 15.14 13.11 10.02
N GLU A 160 15.18 14.02 11.01
CA GLU A 160 16.36 14.23 11.86
C GLU A 160 16.67 13.02 12.72
N GLU A 161 15.66 12.51 13.41
CA GLU A 161 15.80 11.40 14.36
C GLU A 161 14.52 10.54 14.41
N VAL A 162 14.70 9.22 14.46
CA VAL A 162 13.64 8.23 14.66
C VAL A 162 13.79 7.61 16.04
N LEU A 163 12.71 7.53 16.80
CA LEU A 163 12.63 6.59 17.93
C LEU A 163 11.93 5.34 17.41
N TYR A 164 12.65 4.23 17.37
CA TYR A 164 12.12 2.90 17.07
C TYR A 164 11.80 2.16 18.36
N ASN A 165 10.60 1.62 18.48
CA ASN A 165 10.21 0.77 19.59
C ASN A 165 9.59 -0.54 19.12
N GLU A 166 10.03 -1.66 19.69
CA GLU A 166 9.48 -3.00 19.44
C GLU A 166 9.42 -3.78 20.76
N MET A 167 8.29 -4.45 21.03
CA MET A 167 8.08 -5.17 22.28
C MET A 167 8.79 -6.53 22.35
N GLN A 168 9.06 -7.16 21.20
CA GLN A 168 9.75 -8.43 21.11
C GLN A 168 11.27 -8.20 21.14
N GLU A 169 11.92 -8.58 22.25
CA GLU A 169 13.34 -8.33 22.51
C GLU A 169 14.24 -8.84 21.37
N GLY A 170 14.09 -10.10 20.95
CA GLY A 170 14.93 -10.69 19.90
C GLY A 170 14.76 -10.00 18.53
N LEU A 171 13.56 -9.45 18.24
CA LEU A 171 13.31 -8.69 17.01
C LEU A 171 13.93 -7.29 17.14
N ALA A 172 13.79 -6.63 18.29
CA ALA A 172 14.39 -5.32 18.54
C ALA A 172 15.92 -5.36 18.42
N GLN A 173 16.57 -6.35 19.06
CA GLN A 173 18.03 -6.56 18.97
C GLN A 173 18.51 -6.83 17.55
N ALA A 174 17.79 -7.69 16.80
CA ALA A 174 18.13 -7.97 15.41
C ALA A 174 17.99 -6.72 14.52
N THR A 175 16.93 -5.92 14.75
CA THR A 175 16.69 -4.68 13.99
C THR A 175 17.77 -3.64 14.30
N GLU A 176 18.16 -3.46 15.57
CA GLU A 176 19.26 -2.55 15.95
C GLU A 176 20.57 -2.94 15.27
N ARG A 177 20.91 -4.25 15.26
CA ARG A 177 22.09 -4.74 14.54
C ARG A 177 21.97 -4.49 13.04
N ASN A 178 20.83 -4.79 12.44
CA ASN A 178 20.58 -4.60 11.02
C ASN A 178 20.74 -3.14 10.61
N PHE A 179 20.31 -2.19 11.43
CA PHE A 179 20.44 -0.77 11.14
C PHE A 179 21.91 -0.32 11.16
N LYS A 180 22.73 -0.87 12.05
CA LYS A 180 24.18 -0.64 12.05
C LYS A 180 24.81 -1.17 10.75
N GLU A 181 24.44 -2.39 10.30
CA GLU A 181 24.88 -2.97 9.03
C GLU A 181 24.42 -2.16 7.80
N LEU A 182 23.25 -1.52 7.88
CA LEU A 182 22.69 -0.64 6.84
C LEU A 182 23.25 0.79 6.91
N GLY A 183 24.11 1.13 7.88
CA GLY A 183 24.67 2.46 8.06
C GLY A 183 23.65 3.51 8.50
N VAL A 184 22.59 3.13 9.21
CA VAL A 184 21.56 4.04 9.73
C VAL A 184 21.93 4.45 11.14
N GLU A 185 22.22 5.73 11.36
CA GLU A 185 22.79 6.24 12.63
C GLU A 185 21.81 7.11 13.42
N ASN A 186 20.76 7.63 12.77
CA ASN A 186 19.80 8.57 13.37
C ASN A 186 18.56 7.88 13.96
N VAL A 187 18.75 6.70 14.55
CA VAL A 187 17.67 5.93 15.18
C VAL A 187 18.00 5.64 16.63
N ARG A 188 17.07 5.95 17.52
CA ARG A 188 17.10 5.61 18.93
C ARG A 188 16.24 4.36 19.15
N PHE A 189 16.80 3.31 19.74
CA PHE A 189 16.13 2.04 19.97
C PHE A 189 15.52 1.95 21.35
N ARG A 190 14.29 1.41 21.41
CA ARG A 190 13.58 1.05 22.63
C ARG A 190 13.03 -0.37 22.49
N ASN A 191 12.96 -1.07 23.61
CA ASN A 191 12.31 -2.37 23.71
C ASN A 191 11.29 -2.32 24.85
N CYS A 192 10.12 -1.79 24.56
CA CYS A 192 9.06 -1.59 25.54
C CYS A 192 7.71 -2.00 24.97
N ARG A 193 6.83 -2.50 25.85
CA ARG A 193 5.43 -2.71 25.49
C ARG A 193 4.68 -1.38 25.58
N VAL A 194 3.94 -1.04 24.52
CA VAL A 194 3.10 0.15 24.46
C VAL A 194 1.74 -0.18 25.07
N GLU A 195 1.44 0.44 26.20
CA GLU A 195 0.20 0.26 26.96
C GLU A 195 -0.34 1.61 27.46
N PRO A 196 -1.65 1.73 27.71
CA PRO A 196 -2.22 2.93 28.32
C PRO A 196 -1.51 3.27 29.64
N GLY A 197 -1.24 4.55 29.85
CA GLY A 197 -0.50 5.07 31.02
C GLY A 197 1.03 4.98 30.87
N ARG A 198 1.58 4.40 29.80
CA ARG A 198 3.01 4.17 29.63
C ARG A 198 3.64 4.83 28.39
N VAL A 199 2.88 5.60 27.62
CA VAL A 199 3.41 6.25 26.42
C VAL A 199 4.61 7.15 26.73
N ALA A 200 4.54 7.94 27.81
CA ALA A 200 5.64 8.81 28.22
C ALA A 200 6.92 8.03 28.60
N GLU A 201 6.78 6.85 29.21
CA GLU A 201 7.90 5.95 29.52
C GLU A 201 8.55 5.38 28.24
N VAL A 202 7.73 4.96 27.26
CA VAL A 202 8.23 4.45 25.98
C VAL A 202 8.99 5.54 25.25
N LEU A 203 8.48 6.77 25.25
CA LEU A 203 9.12 7.92 24.60
C LEU A 203 10.40 8.37 25.30
N ASP A 204 10.57 8.14 26.60
CA ASP A 204 11.79 8.42 27.38
C ASP A 204 12.37 9.84 27.10
N GLY A 205 11.51 10.84 27.21
CA GLY A 205 11.87 12.24 26.93
C GLY A 205 12.00 12.59 25.42
N PHE A 206 11.82 11.65 24.53
CA PHE A 206 11.75 11.92 23.08
C PHE A 206 10.49 12.73 22.78
N ARG A 207 10.64 13.79 22.00
CA ARG A 207 9.53 14.69 21.62
C ARG A 207 9.26 14.56 20.12
N PRO A 208 8.40 13.63 19.69
CA PRO A 208 8.11 13.44 18.30
C PRO A 208 7.19 14.54 17.73
N ASP A 209 7.41 14.92 16.48
CA ASP A 209 6.45 15.71 15.70
C ASP A 209 5.34 14.82 15.15
N VAL A 210 5.64 13.54 14.89
CA VAL A 210 4.70 12.51 14.44
C VAL A 210 4.92 11.23 15.21
N ILE A 211 3.82 10.58 15.63
CA ILE A 211 3.85 9.20 16.14
C ILE A 211 3.28 8.27 15.07
N PHE A 212 4.01 7.22 14.74
CA PHE A 212 3.56 6.16 13.84
C PHE A 212 3.18 4.89 14.63
N LEU A 213 2.08 4.25 14.22
CA LEU A 213 1.65 2.94 14.73
C LEU A 213 1.19 2.04 13.58
N ASP A 214 1.66 0.78 13.63
CA ASP A 214 1.17 -0.35 12.83
C ASP A 214 0.70 -1.47 13.79
N PRO A 215 -0.47 -1.31 14.42
CA PRO A 215 -0.93 -2.25 15.43
C PRO A 215 -1.27 -3.61 14.81
N ALA A 216 -0.79 -4.68 15.43
CA ALA A 216 -1.11 -6.04 15.02
C ALA A 216 -2.53 -6.44 15.45
N ARG A 217 -3.16 -7.36 14.72
CA ARG A 217 -4.43 -7.95 15.14
C ARG A 217 -4.20 -8.93 16.30
N ARG A 218 -5.08 -8.91 17.31
CA ARG A 218 -5.13 -9.97 18.33
C ARG A 218 -5.56 -11.29 17.66
N ALA A 219 -4.81 -12.36 17.90
CA ALA A 219 -4.99 -13.65 17.20
C ALA A 219 -6.19 -14.50 17.71
N GLU A 220 -6.94 -14.06 18.72
CA GLU A 220 -7.72 -14.98 19.56
C GLU A 220 -9.10 -15.42 19.04
N ASP A 221 -9.73 -14.75 18.06
CA ASP A 221 -11.17 -15.00 17.86
C ASP A 221 -11.61 -15.59 16.51
N GLY A 222 -10.74 -15.90 15.58
CA GLY A 222 -11.15 -16.48 14.29
C GLY A 222 -12.14 -15.64 13.47
N ARG A 223 -12.50 -14.43 13.91
CA ARG A 223 -13.42 -13.53 13.23
C ARG A 223 -12.86 -13.09 11.89
N LYS A 224 -13.69 -13.09 10.85
CA LYS A 224 -13.33 -12.66 9.49
C LYS A 224 -13.29 -11.14 9.33
N VAL A 225 -13.87 -10.38 10.27
CA VAL A 225 -13.98 -8.92 10.20
C VAL A 225 -12.81 -8.29 10.99
N PHE A 226 -12.13 -7.31 10.39
CA PHE A 226 -11.09 -6.53 11.05
C PHE A 226 -11.74 -5.33 11.75
N LEU A 227 -11.72 -5.32 13.08
CA LEU A 227 -12.14 -4.18 13.89
C LEU A 227 -10.91 -3.51 14.49
N ILE A 228 -10.94 -2.17 14.59
CA ILE A 228 -9.84 -1.40 15.20
C ILE A 228 -9.70 -1.72 16.69
N GLU A 229 -10.79 -2.12 17.35
CA GLU A 229 -10.85 -2.56 18.74
C GLU A 229 -10.08 -3.87 18.99
N ASP A 230 -9.89 -4.69 17.93
CA ASP A 230 -9.14 -5.95 18.00
C ASP A 230 -7.62 -5.74 17.82
N CYS A 231 -7.16 -4.49 17.69
CA CYS A 231 -5.76 -4.17 17.48
C CYS A 231 -4.96 -4.21 18.79
N GLN A 232 -3.67 -4.52 18.66
CA GLN A 232 -2.69 -4.42 19.75
C GLN A 232 -1.43 -3.69 19.24
N PRO A 233 -1.03 -2.59 19.88
CA PRO A 233 -1.68 -1.93 21.02
C PRO A 233 -3.10 -1.42 20.72
N ASP A 234 -3.92 -1.23 21.77
CA ASP A 234 -5.26 -0.65 21.66
C ASP A 234 -5.17 0.85 21.35
N VAL A 235 -5.26 1.17 20.07
CA VAL A 235 -5.08 2.54 19.57
C VAL A 235 -6.11 3.49 20.14
N LEU A 236 -7.39 3.06 20.27
CA LEU A 236 -8.47 3.93 20.72
C LEU A 236 -8.24 4.40 22.15
N THR A 237 -7.77 3.51 23.01
CA THR A 237 -7.43 3.84 24.40
C THR A 237 -6.15 4.69 24.51
N LEU A 238 -5.20 4.52 23.59
CA LEU A 238 -3.93 5.24 23.57
C LEU A 238 -4.04 6.67 23.02
N LEU A 239 -5.00 6.96 22.13
CA LEU A 239 -5.08 8.23 21.41
C LEU A 239 -4.94 9.48 22.29
N PRO A 240 -5.58 9.58 23.47
CA PRO A 240 -5.42 10.76 24.33
C PRO A 240 -3.96 11.02 24.75
N GLU A 241 -3.21 9.97 25.11
CA GLU A 241 -1.80 10.08 25.49
C GLU A 241 -0.91 10.38 24.27
N LEU A 242 -1.18 9.76 23.13
CA LEU A 242 -0.47 10.03 21.89
C LEU A 242 -0.61 11.50 21.49
N PHE A 243 -1.81 12.08 21.61
CA PHE A 243 -2.05 13.49 21.32
C PHE A 243 -1.49 14.45 22.38
N GLN A 244 -1.21 13.99 23.59
CA GLN A 244 -0.42 14.78 24.55
C GLN A 244 1.04 14.86 24.12
N ALA A 245 1.59 13.79 23.54
CA ALA A 245 2.99 13.68 23.17
C ALA A 245 3.29 14.28 21.79
N SER A 246 2.35 14.19 20.84
CA SER A 246 2.49 14.68 19.46
C SER A 246 1.20 15.30 18.95
N ARG A 247 1.30 16.26 18.02
CA ARG A 247 0.13 16.76 17.29
C ARG A 247 -0.38 15.73 16.28
N PHE A 248 0.52 15.04 15.60
CA PHE A 248 0.18 14.13 14.51
C PHE A 248 0.37 12.68 14.90
N VAL A 249 -0.61 11.85 14.52
CA VAL A 249 -0.52 10.38 14.60
C VAL A 249 -0.79 9.82 13.22
N LEU A 250 0.14 9.01 12.70
CA LEU A 250 -0.03 8.24 11.49
C LEU A 250 -0.30 6.79 11.86
N LEU A 251 -1.52 6.34 11.62
CA LEU A 251 -1.97 4.99 11.93
C LEU A 251 -2.06 4.16 10.66
N LYS A 252 -1.38 3.02 10.62
CA LYS A 252 -1.50 2.03 9.55
C LYS A 252 -2.48 0.94 9.98
N LEU A 253 -3.43 0.61 9.13
CA LEU A 253 -4.35 -0.50 9.32
C LEU A 253 -4.30 -1.48 8.15
N SER A 254 -4.69 -2.72 8.42
CA SER A 254 -4.87 -3.75 7.40
C SER A 254 -5.83 -3.29 6.29
N PRO A 255 -5.60 -3.66 5.02
CA PRO A 255 -6.56 -3.40 3.95
C PRO A 255 -7.92 -4.08 4.16
N MET A 256 -8.03 -5.00 5.11
CA MET A 256 -9.31 -5.63 5.50
C MET A 256 -10.17 -4.73 6.39
N ALA A 257 -9.61 -3.68 7.01
CA ALA A 257 -10.38 -2.76 7.86
C ALA A 257 -11.43 -2.00 7.02
N ASP A 258 -12.59 -1.76 7.64
CA ASP A 258 -13.63 -0.92 7.06
C ASP A 258 -13.27 0.57 7.30
N ILE A 259 -13.10 1.34 6.22
CA ILE A 259 -12.70 2.74 6.28
C ILE A 259 -13.75 3.57 7.01
N THR A 260 -15.03 3.36 6.69
CA THR A 260 -16.14 4.13 7.29
C THR A 260 -16.25 3.87 8.78
N MET A 261 -16.13 2.59 9.19
CA MET A 261 -16.15 2.23 10.60
C MET A 261 -14.93 2.76 11.34
N ALA A 262 -13.74 2.68 10.75
CA ALA A 262 -12.53 3.24 11.35
C ALA A 262 -12.65 4.75 11.54
N CYS A 263 -13.13 5.50 10.54
CA CYS A 263 -13.36 6.95 10.65
C CYS A 263 -14.42 7.33 11.70
N LYS A 264 -15.42 6.48 11.94
CA LYS A 264 -16.40 6.70 13.01
C LYS A 264 -15.85 6.47 14.43
N ARG A 265 -14.80 5.66 14.55
CA ARG A 265 -14.17 5.31 15.83
C ARG A 265 -12.99 6.23 16.18
N LEU A 266 -12.23 6.62 15.17
CA LEU A 266 -11.09 7.51 15.32
C LEU A 266 -11.54 8.97 15.39
N SER A 267 -10.99 9.73 16.34
CA SER A 267 -11.13 11.19 16.38
C SER A 267 -10.07 11.86 15.53
N HIS A 268 -10.35 13.10 15.08
CA HIS A 268 -9.37 13.97 14.41
C HIS A 268 -8.78 13.38 13.12
N VAL A 269 -9.52 12.54 12.40
CA VAL A 269 -9.07 12.00 11.10
C VAL A 269 -9.04 13.15 10.08
N ARG A 270 -7.84 13.51 9.62
CA ARG A 270 -7.61 14.53 8.61
C ARG A 270 -7.52 13.95 7.20
N GLU A 271 -6.80 12.85 7.06
CA GLU A 271 -6.59 12.21 5.76
C GLU A 271 -6.67 10.67 5.89
N VAL A 272 -7.21 10.03 4.85
CA VAL A 272 -7.20 8.57 4.68
C VAL A 272 -6.51 8.25 3.36
N HIS A 273 -5.46 7.41 3.39
CA HIS A 273 -4.77 6.97 2.20
C HIS A 273 -4.99 5.49 1.98
N VAL A 274 -5.53 5.12 0.83
CA VAL A 274 -5.71 3.73 0.40
C VAL A 274 -4.55 3.37 -0.51
N VAL A 275 -3.61 2.58 0.00
CA VAL A 275 -2.35 2.30 -0.68
C VAL A 275 -2.38 0.93 -1.33
N ALA A 276 -2.20 0.89 -2.65
CA ALA A 276 -2.04 -0.33 -3.43
C ALA A 276 -0.66 -0.39 -4.09
N ALA A 277 -0.10 -1.59 -4.12
CA ALA A 277 1.15 -1.90 -4.79
C ALA A 277 1.09 -3.32 -5.36
N GLY A 278 1.67 -3.53 -6.55
CA GLY A 278 1.65 -4.84 -7.21
C GLY A 278 0.24 -5.36 -7.51
N GLY A 279 -0.74 -4.48 -7.75
CA GLY A 279 -2.12 -4.83 -8.06
C GLY A 279 -2.97 -5.28 -6.87
N GLU A 280 -2.51 -5.06 -5.64
CA GLU A 280 -3.23 -5.38 -4.40
C GLU A 280 -3.28 -4.16 -3.48
N CYS A 281 -4.42 -3.98 -2.76
CA CYS A 281 -4.47 -3.03 -1.66
C CYS A 281 -3.60 -3.59 -0.51
N LYS A 282 -2.56 -2.85 -0.12
CA LYS A 282 -1.58 -3.29 0.87
C LYS A 282 -1.87 -2.77 2.27
N GLU A 283 -2.28 -1.52 2.38
CA GLU A 283 -2.48 -0.86 3.66
C GLU A 283 -3.45 0.32 3.56
N LEU A 284 -4.05 0.68 4.68
CA LEU A 284 -4.81 1.90 4.88
C LEU A 284 -4.02 2.76 5.87
N LEU A 285 -3.80 4.04 5.53
CA LEU A 285 -3.15 4.99 6.41
C LEU A 285 -4.15 6.05 6.84
N PHE A 286 -4.27 6.25 8.15
CA PHE A 286 -5.10 7.30 8.74
C PHE A 286 -4.16 8.34 9.35
N LEU A 287 -4.19 9.54 8.78
CA LEU A 287 -3.51 10.69 9.35
C LEU A 287 -4.46 11.39 10.30
N LEU A 288 -4.10 11.40 11.57
CA LEU A 288 -4.82 12.09 12.62
C LEU A 288 -4.06 13.37 12.97
N ASP A 289 -4.77 14.49 13.06
CA ASP A 289 -4.23 15.80 13.49
C ASP A 289 -5.07 16.29 14.67
N ARG A 290 -4.49 16.36 15.86
CA ARG A 290 -5.17 16.77 17.10
C ARG A 290 -5.98 18.06 16.95
N ASP A 291 -5.50 18.97 16.11
CA ASP A 291 -6.12 20.29 15.93
C ASP A 291 -7.13 20.31 14.74
N TRP A 292 -7.51 19.13 14.19
CA TRP A 292 -8.43 18.99 13.07
C TRP A 292 -9.80 18.48 13.50
N ASP A 293 -10.86 19.26 13.17
CA ASP A 293 -12.27 18.91 13.44
C ASP A 293 -13.12 18.88 12.15
N GLY A 294 -12.47 19.05 10.98
CA GLY A 294 -13.15 19.06 9.69
C GLY A 294 -13.38 17.64 9.12
N PRO A 295 -14.05 17.53 7.97
CA PRO A 295 -14.19 16.28 7.24
C PRO A 295 -12.82 15.79 6.77
N HIS A 296 -12.63 14.47 6.73
CA HIS A 296 -11.40 13.91 6.21
C HIS A 296 -11.35 13.93 4.68
N ALA A 297 -10.14 14.10 4.14
CA ALA A 297 -9.86 13.89 2.72
C ALA A 297 -9.45 12.42 2.50
N THR A 298 -9.89 11.83 1.38
CA THR A 298 -9.48 10.46 1.00
C THR A 298 -8.57 10.52 -0.23
N TYR A 299 -7.49 9.75 -0.20
CA TYR A 299 -6.53 9.62 -1.28
C TYR A 299 -6.37 8.16 -1.69
N VAL A 300 -6.27 7.91 -2.99
CA VAL A 300 -5.86 6.61 -3.53
C VAL A 300 -4.43 6.70 -4.03
N VAL A 301 -3.66 5.65 -3.76
CA VAL A 301 -2.23 5.57 -4.06
C VAL A 301 -1.97 4.25 -4.78
N GLU A 302 -1.43 4.32 -5.99
CA GLU A 302 -1.11 3.14 -6.78
C GLU A 302 0.08 3.43 -7.70
N GLY A 303 1.10 2.56 -7.67
CA GLY A 303 2.30 2.71 -8.50
C GLY A 303 3.04 4.04 -8.31
N GLY A 304 3.07 4.59 -7.09
CA GLY A 304 3.67 5.88 -6.77
C GLY A 304 2.84 7.11 -7.15
N SER A 305 1.71 6.93 -7.84
CA SER A 305 0.75 8.01 -8.15
C SER A 305 -0.23 8.22 -7.01
N VAL A 306 -0.65 9.47 -6.78
CA VAL A 306 -1.59 9.84 -5.72
C VAL A 306 -2.73 10.64 -6.33
N MET A 307 -3.97 10.30 -5.99
CA MET A 307 -5.15 11.01 -6.45
C MET A 307 -6.13 11.25 -5.29
N ALA A 308 -6.61 12.47 -5.16
CA ALA A 308 -7.67 12.80 -4.22
C ALA A 308 -9.02 12.26 -4.73
N VAL A 309 -9.74 11.61 -3.82
CA VAL A 309 -11.13 11.19 -4.05
C VAL A 309 -12.05 12.32 -3.56
N PRO A 310 -12.92 12.87 -4.39
CA PRO A 310 -13.88 13.88 -3.96
C PRO A 310 -14.72 13.37 -2.78
N ALA A 311 -15.00 14.23 -1.82
CA ALA A 311 -15.91 13.90 -0.73
C ALA A 311 -17.26 13.48 -1.33
N GLN A 312 -17.75 12.30 -0.90
CA GLN A 312 -19.09 11.86 -1.32
C GLN A 312 -20.10 12.78 -0.61
N THR A 313 -20.69 13.71 -1.36
CA THR A 313 -21.81 14.51 -0.90
C THR A 313 -23.08 13.70 -1.15
N GLY A 314 -23.56 12.96 -0.12
CA GLY A 314 -24.84 12.26 -0.22
C GLY A 314 -24.89 10.88 0.41
N ASN A 315 -26.02 10.53 0.95
CA ASN A 315 -26.38 9.29 1.63
C ASN A 315 -26.08 8.04 0.79
N GLU A 316 -25.90 6.90 1.44
CA GLU A 316 -25.68 5.54 0.89
C GLU A 316 -26.78 5.04 -0.11
N GLY A 317 -27.66 5.89 -0.61
CA GLY A 317 -28.68 5.59 -1.61
C GLY A 317 -28.56 6.36 -2.91
N ASP A 318 -27.79 7.43 -2.95
CA ASP A 318 -27.61 8.19 -4.17
C ASP A 318 -26.45 7.60 -4.97
N ALA A 319 -26.78 6.70 -5.90
CA ALA A 319 -25.95 6.53 -7.08
C ALA A 319 -25.62 7.95 -7.58
N PRO A 320 -24.33 8.29 -7.83
CA PRO A 320 -24.03 9.62 -8.38
C PRO A 320 -24.91 9.80 -9.60
N VAL A 321 -25.82 10.77 -9.49
CA VAL A 321 -26.68 11.19 -10.59
C VAL A 321 -25.73 11.49 -11.74
N ILE A 322 -25.86 10.73 -12.80
CA ILE A 322 -25.19 11.00 -14.07
C ILE A 322 -25.65 12.39 -14.48
N PRO A 323 -24.80 13.43 -14.53
CA PRO A 323 -25.24 14.73 -14.99
C PRO A 323 -25.59 14.62 -16.48
N GLY A 324 -26.87 14.74 -16.78
CA GLY A 324 -27.37 14.75 -18.15
C GLY A 324 -27.59 13.38 -18.73
N GLU A 325 -28.80 13.14 -19.14
CA GLU A 325 -29.36 12.01 -19.88
C GLU A 325 -28.51 11.54 -21.08
N ALA A 326 -27.34 10.97 -20.82
CA ALA A 326 -26.65 10.16 -21.78
C ALA A 326 -26.82 8.70 -21.36
N THR A 327 -27.96 8.15 -21.65
CA THR A 327 -28.19 6.69 -21.60
C THR A 327 -27.10 6.05 -22.46
N PRO A 328 -26.21 5.20 -21.91
CA PRO A 328 -25.25 4.51 -22.74
C PRO A 328 -26.02 3.58 -23.67
N VAL A 329 -26.07 3.93 -24.91
CA VAL A 329 -26.63 3.09 -25.96
C VAL A 329 -25.57 2.05 -26.26
N ILE A 330 -25.75 0.79 -25.79
CA ILE A 330 -25.07 -0.37 -26.33
C ILE A 330 -26.08 -1.08 -27.21
N PRO A 331 -26.08 -0.82 -28.47
CA PRO A 331 -26.78 -1.60 -29.46
C PRO A 331 -25.95 -1.78 -30.74
N GLY A 332 -26.41 -2.58 -31.62
CA GLY A 332 -25.79 -2.89 -32.91
C GLY A 332 -25.44 -1.74 -33.85
N GLU A 333 -25.75 -0.49 -33.48
CA GLU A 333 -25.43 0.71 -34.30
C GLU A 333 -24.45 1.68 -33.65
N ALA A 334 -24.10 1.50 -32.33
CA ALA A 334 -23.15 2.37 -31.60
C ALA A 334 -21.72 1.83 -31.59
N LYS A 335 -21.22 1.32 -32.68
CA LYS A 335 -19.79 1.01 -32.88
C LYS A 335 -18.88 2.24 -32.78
N GLU A 336 -19.44 3.43 -32.75
CA GLU A 336 -18.66 4.68 -32.81
C GLU A 336 -18.47 5.39 -31.48
N SER A 337 -19.07 4.92 -30.35
CA SER A 337 -19.05 5.69 -29.11
C SER A 337 -18.05 5.24 -28.05
N PHE A 338 -17.62 3.98 -28.02
CA PHE A 338 -16.73 3.48 -26.98
C PHE A 338 -15.53 2.73 -27.55
N SER A 339 -14.36 3.36 -27.45
CA SER A 339 -13.10 2.79 -27.92
C SER A 339 -12.29 2.16 -26.80
N CYS A 340 -12.57 2.52 -25.53
CA CYS A 340 -11.81 2.02 -24.40
C CYS A 340 -12.68 1.48 -23.28
N LEU A 341 -12.12 0.53 -22.52
CA LEU A 341 -12.63 0.02 -21.26
C LEU A 341 -11.59 0.25 -20.18
N PHE A 342 -12.02 0.77 -19.02
CA PHE A 342 -11.21 0.96 -17.82
C PHE A 342 -11.68 0.02 -16.70
N GLU A 343 -10.77 -0.79 -16.18
CA GLU A 343 -10.94 -1.62 -14.98
C GLU A 343 -10.20 -0.97 -13.82
N PRO A 344 -10.92 -0.44 -12.79
CA PRO A 344 -10.30 0.21 -11.64
C PRO A 344 -9.34 -0.70 -10.88
N GLY A 345 -8.26 -0.12 -10.40
CA GLY A 345 -7.32 -0.74 -9.49
C GLY A 345 -7.90 -0.98 -8.10
N LYS A 346 -7.13 -1.68 -7.28
CA LYS A 346 -7.57 -2.08 -5.95
C LYS A 346 -7.71 -0.91 -4.98
N ALA A 347 -6.91 0.15 -5.15
CA ALA A 347 -7.03 1.36 -4.33
C ALA A 347 -8.35 2.08 -4.56
N LEU A 348 -8.74 2.31 -5.83
CA LEU A 348 -10.02 2.93 -6.18
C LEU A 348 -11.21 2.13 -5.67
N LEU A 349 -11.17 0.80 -5.85
CA LEU A 349 -12.25 -0.08 -5.39
C LEU A 349 -12.37 -0.08 -3.86
N LYS A 350 -11.24 -0.14 -3.15
CA LYS A 350 -11.22 -0.13 -1.67
C LYS A 350 -11.65 1.21 -1.09
N ALA A 351 -11.31 2.32 -1.74
CA ALA A 351 -11.74 3.66 -1.36
C ALA A 351 -13.25 3.92 -1.60
N GLY A 352 -13.95 3.00 -2.28
CA GLY A 352 -15.35 3.22 -2.67
C GLY A 352 -15.52 4.33 -3.71
N ALA A 353 -14.45 4.69 -4.44
CA ALA A 353 -14.43 5.81 -5.38
C ALA A 353 -15.13 5.48 -6.73
N PHE A 354 -16.29 4.82 -6.66
CA PHE A 354 -16.99 4.28 -7.83
C PHE A 354 -17.56 5.37 -8.76
N GLY A 355 -17.84 6.56 -8.24
CA GLY A 355 -18.33 7.68 -9.04
C GLY A 355 -17.23 8.50 -9.71
N LEU A 356 -15.97 8.36 -9.27
CA LEU A 356 -14.85 9.19 -9.72
C LEU A 356 -14.57 9.07 -11.23
N PRO A 357 -14.53 7.87 -11.85
CA PRO A 357 -14.30 7.75 -13.29
C PRO A 357 -15.40 8.43 -14.13
N CYS A 358 -16.63 8.43 -13.64
CA CYS A 358 -17.75 9.12 -14.32
C CYS A 358 -17.71 10.62 -14.08
N GLY A 359 -17.75 11.05 -12.82
CA GLY A 359 -17.97 12.45 -12.46
C GLY A 359 -16.79 13.35 -12.83
N ARG A 360 -15.54 12.87 -12.70
CA ARG A 360 -14.35 13.67 -13.00
C ARG A 360 -13.82 13.47 -14.42
N TYR A 361 -13.97 12.27 -14.95
CA TYR A 361 -13.29 11.85 -16.19
C TYR A 361 -14.25 11.53 -17.33
N GLY A 362 -15.56 11.66 -17.12
CA GLY A 362 -16.56 11.48 -18.18
C GLY A 362 -16.71 10.07 -18.72
N LEU A 363 -16.16 9.05 -18.02
CA LEU A 363 -16.37 7.66 -18.40
C LEU A 363 -17.77 7.21 -18.01
N THR A 364 -18.32 6.25 -18.71
CA THR A 364 -19.64 5.68 -18.46
C THR A 364 -19.51 4.33 -17.73
N LYS A 365 -20.17 4.18 -16.57
CA LYS A 365 -20.20 2.94 -15.79
C LYS A 365 -21.15 1.94 -16.45
N LEU A 366 -20.74 0.68 -16.62
CA LEU A 366 -21.54 -0.36 -17.30
C LEU A 366 -22.75 -0.84 -16.49
N GLY A 367 -22.74 -0.73 -15.17
CA GLY A 367 -23.87 -1.11 -14.33
C GLY A 367 -23.63 -0.80 -12.87
N THR A 368 -24.69 -0.81 -12.05
CA THR A 368 -24.64 -0.44 -10.63
C THR A 368 -23.56 -1.19 -9.86
N HIS A 369 -23.50 -2.50 -10.04
CA HIS A 369 -22.53 -3.35 -9.37
C HIS A 369 -21.40 -3.82 -10.29
N THR A 370 -21.39 -3.40 -11.57
CA THR A 370 -20.34 -3.67 -12.52
C THR A 370 -19.36 -2.51 -12.51
N HIS A 371 -18.25 -2.67 -11.78
CA HIS A 371 -17.22 -1.64 -11.66
C HIS A 371 -16.26 -1.70 -12.85
N LEU A 372 -16.80 -1.54 -14.05
CA LEU A 372 -16.10 -1.35 -15.31
C LEU A 372 -16.66 -0.10 -15.99
N TYR A 373 -15.81 0.63 -16.67
CA TYR A 373 -16.13 1.92 -17.26
C TYR A 373 -15.71 1.93 -18.72
N VAL A 374 -16.49 2.59 -19.57
CA VAL A 374 -16.21 2.72 -20.99
C VAL A 374 -16.21 4.19 -21.42
N GLY A 375 -15.51 4.50 -22.51
CA GLY A 375 -15.42 5.84 -23.05
C GLY A 375 -14.64 5.87 -24.36
N GLU A 376 -14.37 7.06 -24.89
CA GLU A 376 -13.52 7.23 -26.07
C GLU A 376 -12.04 7.01 -25.75
N VAL A 377 -11.58 7.52 -24.59
CA VAL A 377 -10.19 7.41 -24.14
C VAL A 377 -10.15 7.34 -22.62
N VAL A 378 -9.21 6.57 -22.05
CA VAL A 378 -8.89 6.62 -20.62
C VAL A 378 -7.94 7.79 -20.38
N PRO A 379 -8.35 8.82 -19.61
CA PRO A 379 -7.51 9.98 -19.30
C PRO A 379 -6.19 9.58 -18.66
N GLU A 380 -5.14 10.33 -18.96
CA GLU A 380 -3.77 10.01 -18.52
C GLU A 380 -3.66 9.96 -16.99
N GLU A 381 -4.31 10.86 -16.29
CA GLU A 381 -4.30 10.93 -14.82
C GLU A 381 -4.98 9.72 -14.17
N LEU A 382 -5.88 9.04 -14.89
CA LEU A 382 -6.61 7.87 -14.37
C LEU A 382 -5.86 6.55 -14.63
N ARG A 383 -4.99 6.50 -15.63
CA ARG A 383 -4.27 5.28 -16.06
C ARG A 383 -3.48 4.59 -14.94
N PRO A 384 -2.77 5.29 -14.05
CA PRO A 384 -2.04 4.65 -12.96
C PRO A 384 -2.94 3.88 -11.97
N PHE A 385 -4.23 4.21 -11.92
CA PHE A 385 -5.19 3.70 -10.93
C PHE A 385 -6.06 2.56 -11.46
N GLY A 386 -5.64 1.89 -12.53
CA GLY A 386 -6.36 0.75 -13.09
C GLY A 386 -5.72 0.18 -14.34
N LYS A 387 -6.48 -0.63 -15.05
CA LYS A 387 -6.08 -1.19 -16.33
C LYS A 387 -6.94 -0.62 -17.45
N SER A 388 -6.28 -0.25 -18.54
CA SER A 388 -6.92 0.26 -19.74
C SER A 388 -6.90 -0.78 -20.86
N PHE A 389 -8.00 -0.86 -21.60
CA PHE A 389 -8.16 -1.80 -22.69
C PHE A 389 -8.78 -1.08 -23.90
N GLU A 390 -8.33 -1.41 -25.09
CA GLU A 390 -9.00 -1.09 -26.35
C GLU A 390 -10.17 -2.05 -26.53
N ILE A 391 -11.34 -1.56 -26.85
CA ILE A 391 -12.52 -2.38 -27.15
C ILE A 391 -12.47 -2.76 -28.65
N LEU A 392 -12.40 -4.06 -28.90
CA LEU A 392 -12.42 -4.61 -30.26
C LEU A 392 -13.85 -4.93 -30.72
N GLU A 393 -14.65 -5.52 -29.82
CA GLU A 393 -16.03 -5.92 -30.11
C GLU A 393 -16.88 -5.97 -28.83
N ILE A 394 -18.17 -5.66 -28.93
CA ILE A 394 -19.18 -5.88 -27.87
C ILE A 394 -20.28 -6.77 -28.48
N LEU A 395 -20.51 -7.93 -27.85
CA LEU A 395 -21.41 -8.94 -28.37
C LEU A 395 -22.38 -9.41 -27.27
N PRO A 396 -23.64 -9.78 -27.61
CA PRO A 396 -24.53 -10.41 -26.63
C PRO A 396 -23.94 -11.72 -26.09
N LEU A 397 -24.01 -11.95 -24.78
CA LEU A 397 -23.48 -13.16 -24.14
C LEU A 397 -24.44 -14.32 -24.31
N ASN A 398 -24.24 -15.14 -25.35
CA ASN A 398 -25.00 -16.35 -25.60
C ASN A 398 -24.07 -17.50 -26.07
N ASN A 399 -24.61 -18.72 -26.16
CA ASN A 399 -23.80 -19.91 -26.47
C ASN A 399 -23.14 -19.84 -27.87
N ARG A 400 -23.78 -19.18 -28.82
CA ARG A 400 -23.25 -19.01 -30.20
C ARG A 400 -22.04 -18.07 -30.17
N THR A 401 -22.22 -16.91 -29.55
CA THR A 401 -21.17 -15.90 -29.41
C THR A 401 -19.95 -16.46 -28.68
N LEU A 402 -20.18 -17.22 -27.58
CA LEU A 402 -19.08 -17.84 -26.82
C LEU A 402 -18.28 -18.83 -27.68
N LYS A 403 -18.95 -19.68 -28.48
CA LYS A 403 -18.26 -20.63 -29.36
C LYS A 403 -17.48 -19.94 -30.47
N GLU A 404 -18.04 -18.89 -31.05
CA GLU A 404 -17.39 -18.11 -32.12
C GLU A 404 -16.18 -17.35 -31.59
N ALA A 405 -16.32 -16.68 -30.44
CA ALA A 405 -15.24 -15.97 -29.76
C ALA A 405 -14.10 -16.91 -29.33
N GLY A 406 -14.43 -18.07 -28.75
CA GLY A 406 -13.43 -19.05 -28.34
C GLY A 406 -12.62 -19.64 -29.48
N LYS A 407 -13.24 -19.84 -30.67
CA LYS A 407 -12.54 -20.26 -31.90
C LYS A 407 -11.60 -19.16 -32.44
N ARG A 408 -12.04 -17.90 -32.36
CA ARG A 408 -11.29 -16.75 -32.87
C ARG A 408 -10.13 -16.36 -31.92
N TYR A 409 -10.30 -16.58 -30.60
CA TYR A 409 -9.34 -16.27 -29.57
C TYR A 409 -9.05 -17.51 -28.71
N PRO A 410 -8.27 -18.48 -29.24
CA PRO A 410 -7.99 -19.73 -28.54
C PRO A 410 -7.12 -19.55 -27.28
N GLN A 411 -6.49 -18.39 -27.13
CA GLN A 411 -5.74 -17.98 -25.96
C GLN A 411 -6.15 -16.56 -25.57
N ALA A 412 -6.73 -16.40 -24.35
CA ALA A 412 -7.19 -15.12 -23.84
C ALA A 412 -7.28 -15.11 -22.32
N GLU A 413 -7.11 -13.95 -21.72
CA GLU A 413 -7.54 -13.75 -20.34
C GLU A 413 -9.06 -13.58 -20.28
N VAL A 414 -9.70 -14.15 -19.24
CA VAL A 414 -11.16 -14.15 -19.11
C VAL A 414 -11.58 -13.66 -17.74
N THR A 415 -12.46 -12.67 -17.72
CA THR A 415 -13.05 -12.12 -16.50
C THR A 415 -14.56 -12.10 -16.59
N ALA A 416 -15.23 -12.59 -15.55
CA ALA A 416 -16.68 -12.49 -15.37
C ALA A 416 -16.99 -11.40 -14.31
N ARG A 417 -17.90 -10.48 -14.62
CA ARG A 417 -18.36 -9.42 -13.74
C ARG A 417 -19.88 -9.36 -13.71
N ASN A 418 -20.48 -9.66 -12.57
CA ASN A 418 -21.92 -9.57 -12.35
C ASN A 418 -22.82 -10.41 -13.29
N ILE A 419 -22.30 -11.49 -13.83
CA ILE A 419 -23.06 -12.47 -14.59
C ILE A 419 -23.21 -13.77 -13.79
N PRO A 420 -24.23 -14.61 -14.05
CA PRO A 420 -24.48 -15.83 -13.30
C PRO A 420 -23.49 -16.96 -13.63
N MET A 421 -22.19 -16.63 -13.74
CA MET A 421 -21.10 -17.59 -13.91
C MET A 421 -19.77 -17.02 -13.43
N THR A 422 -18.86 -17.90 -13.03
CA THR A 422 -17.49 -17.53 -12.65
C THR A 422 -16.60 -17.34 -13.89
N SER A 423 -15.45 -16.66 -13.72
CA SER A 423 -14.46 -16.51 -14.79
C SER A 423 -13.97 -17.87 -15.33
N ASP A 424 -13.79 -18.86 -14.47
CA ASP A 424 -13.37 -20.22 -14.88
C ASP A 424 -14.44 -20.95 -15.69
N LEU A 425 -15.72 -20.82 -15.30
CA LEU A 425 -16.82 -21.40 -16.06
C LEU A 425 -16.96 -20.72 -17.42
N LEU A 426 -16.80 -19.38 -17.46
CA LEU A 426 -16.85 -18.62 -18.72
C LEU A 426 -15.69 -19.05 -19.63
N ARG A 427 -14.45 -19.16 -19.13
CA ARG A 427 -13.28 -19.65 -19.86
C ARG A 427 -13.52 -21.06 -20.41
N LYS A 428 -14.08 -21.97 -19.61
CA LYS A 428 -14.42 -23.32 -20.03
C LYS A 428 -15.45 -23.34 -21.18
N LYS A 429 -16.47 -22.48 -21.11
CA LYS A 429 -17.47 -22.34 -22.19
C LYS A 429 -16.90 -21.74 -23.48
N LEU A 430 -15.97 -20.80 -23.36
CA LEU A 430 -15.21 -20.25 -24.49
C LEU A 430 -14.27 -21.30 -25.10
N GLY A 431 -13.74 -22.22 -24.30
CA GLY A 431 -12.75 -23.20 -24.74
C GLY A 431 -11.37 -22.61 -25.00
N CYS A 432 -11.03 -21.47 -24.38
CA CYS A 432 -9.73 -20.81 -24.54
C CYS A 432 -8.77 -21.12 -23.39
N ALA A 433 -7.46 -21.16 -23.72
CA ALA A 433 -6.38 -21.21 -22.75
C ALA A 433 -6.15 -19.81 -22.14
N SER A 434 -5.55 -19.75 -20.92
CA SER A 434 -5.14 -18.49 -20.30
C SER A 434 -3.94 -17.89 -21.03
N GLY A 435 -3.85 -16.54 -21.02
CA GLY A 435 -2.75 -15.79 -21.62
C GLY A 435 -3.11 -15.10 -22.94
N GLY A 436 -2.08 -14.58 -23.63
CA GLY A 436 -2.24 -13.81 -24.85
C GLY A 436 -2.59 -12.33 -24.62
N ASP A 437 -2.74 -11.58 -25.71
CA ASP A 437 -2.96 -10.11 -25.67
C ASP A 437 -4.43 -9.73 -25.55
N VAL A 438 -5.35 -10.69 -25.74
CA VAL A 438 -6.79 -10.45 -25.71
C VAL A 438 -7.35 -10.74 -24.32
N HIS A 439 -8.25 -9.87 -23.87
CA HIS A 439 -9.00 -10.06 -22.64
C HIS A 439 -10.51 -10.07 -22.95
N LEU A 440 -11.18 -11.10 -22.52
CA LEU A 440 -12.61 -11.33 -22.71
C LEU A 440 -13.36 -11.05 -21.41
N PHE A 441 -14.17 -10.01 -21.40
CA PHE A 441 -15.00 -9.65 -20.25
C PHE A 441 -16.44 -10.12 -20.47
N GLY A 442 -16.94 -11.08 -19.68
CA GLY A 442 -18.36 -11.37 -19.58
C GLY A 442 -18.98 -10.48 -18.51
N VAL A 443 -19.87 -9.57 -18.90
CA VAL A 443 -20.35 -8.52 -18.01
C VAL A 443 -21.87 -8.36 -18.03
N ARG A 444 -22.43 -7.95 -16.90
CA ARG A 444 -23.81 -7.42 -16.81
C ARG A 444 -23.77 -5.91 -17.08
N VAL A 445 -24.58 -5.47 -18.02
CA VAL A 445 -24.81 -4.05 -18.33
C VAL A 445 -26.22 -3.70 -17.91
N ASP A 446 -26.37 -2.75 -17.01
CA ASP A 446 -27.68 -2.30 -16.49
C ASP A 446 -28.04 -0.90 -17.02
N ALA A 447 -27.02 -0.14 -17.43
CA ALA A 447 -27.12 1.27 -17.76
C ALA A 447 -27.32 1.51 -19.27
N ALA A 448 -27.92 0.58 -20.00
CA ALA A 448 -28.15 0.70 -21.45
C ALA A 448 -29.63 0.71 -21.78
N ALA A 449 -29.97 1.16 -23.00
CA ALA A 449 -31.30 1.02 -23.57
C ALA A 449 -31.72 -0.45 -23.71
N ASP A 450 -30.75 -1.36 -23.78
CA ASP A 450 -30.92 -2.83 -23.80
C ASP A 450 -30.11 -3.48 -22.67
N PRO A 451 -30.62 -3.52 -21.45
CA PRO A 451 -29.96 -4.17 -20.32
C PRO A 451 -29.77 -5.66 -20.56
N GLY A 452 -28.54 -6.17 -20.37
CA GLY A 452 -28.27 -7.56 -20.70
C GLY A 452 -26.88 -8.03 -20.25
N ASN A 453 -26.59 -9.29 -20.58
CA ASN A 453 -25.24 -9.83 -20.41
C ASN A 453 -24.50 -9.75 -21.76
N TYR A 454 -23.29 -9.22 -21.70
CA TYR A 454 -22.47 -9.00 -22.90
C TYR A 454 -21.08 -9.64 -22.76
N LEU A 455 -20.50 -9.99 -23.88
CA LEU A 455 -19.09 -10.33 -24.02
C LEU A 455 -18.37 -9.16 -24.67
N ILE A 456 -17.48 -8.51 -23.92
CA ILE A 456 -16.64 -7.43 -24.43
C ILE A 456 -15.27 -8.02 -24.73
N ILE A 457 -14.87 -7.94 -25.99
CA ILE A 457 -13.59 -8.42 -26.49
C ILE A 457 -12.65 -7.22 -26.52
N THR A 458 -11.53 -7.32 -25.80
CA THR A 458 -10.61 -6.21 -25.63
C THR A 458 -9.16 -6.62 -25.84
N LYS A 459 -8.31 -5.64 -26.07
CA LYS A 459 -6.86 -5.76 -26.06
C LYS A 459 -6.29 -4.84 -24.99
N ARG A 460 -5.36 -5.35 -24.16
CA ARG A 460 -4.72 -4.52 -23.13
C ARG A 460 -3.92 -3.39 -23.78
N GLN A 461 -4.14 -2.16 -23.32
CA GLN A 461 -3.33 -1.02 -23.70
C GLN A 461 -2.15 -0.92 -22.74
N THR A 462 -0.94 -1.04 -23.26
CA THR A 462 0.31 -0.76 -22.51
C THR A 462 0.76 0.64 -22.92
N TYR A 463 0.79 1.54 -21.95
CA TYR A 463 1.32 2.88 -22.14
C TYR A 463 2.76 2.86 -21.65
N GLY A 464 3.71 2.68 -22.54
CA GLY A 464 5.18 2.83 -22.48
C GLY A 464 5.99 2.87 -21.17
N ASN A 465 5.41 2.50 -20.03
CA ASN A 465 6.02 2.51 -18.69
C ASN A 465 5.68 1.26 -17.84
N ASP A 466 5.19 0.18 -18.46
CA ASP A 466 4.96 -1.10 -17.77
C ASP A 466 6.19 -2.01 -17.84
#